data_349b82fea341560cfa7141b245e4c92c
#
_entry.id   349b82fea341560cfa7141b245e4c92c
#
_cell.length_a   1.000
_cell.length_b   1.000
_cell.length_c   1.000
_cell.angle_alpha   90.00
_cell.angle_beta   90.00
_cell.angle_gamma   90.00
#
_symmetry.space_group_name_H-M   'P 1'
#
loop_
_entity.id
_entity.type
_entity.pdbx_description
1 polymer ?
#
loop_
_entity_poly.entity_id
_entity_poly.type
_entity_poly.pdbx_seq_one_letter_code
_entity_poly.pdbx_strand_id
1 'polypeptide(L)'
;LTPAAALKVSTLNFLHRVRPTHFLKKVLMTNRNPEALQAFAGKVSNSVTGGLNCALTMIGDQLGLYRSLAEKGPMQSGGLAEATHLSERWVREWLYQQACIGQIEYDETADSFFLSEEGKAVLAQEDHPAYMGGMIQSVVAMFDTVEHLPECFRSGLGQSFDDKGEGCACGIERMSRKFQTDYLVPALLPRLDGITERLTAGASVADVGCGGATSTIAMAKAFPASKFIGYDISLHALERARANIAAAGVSNIKLHNPTVDPLPEDSSIDFITTFDVVHDSTHPRQLIDAIKNSLKRDGSWLCADVKGLPTFAENRRDNPMATLAYSFSVLVCMSAGLSTP
;
A
#
# COMPACT_ATOMS: atom_id res chain seq x y z
N LEU A 1 41.21 18.27 -3.44
CA LEU A 1 40.53 17.39 -4.39
C LEU A 1 39.44 18.20 -5.06
N THR A 2 39.57 18.45 -6.36
CA THR A 2 38.70 19.26 -7.20
C THR A 2 37.26 18.76 -7.22
N PRO A 3 36.23 19.62 -7.31
CA PRO A 3 34.82 19.21 -7.38
C PRO A 3 34.60 18.41 -8.67
N ALA A 4 34.03 17.23 -8.51
CA ALA A 4 33.63 16.35 -9.59
C ALA A 4 32.59 17.07 -10.46
N ALA A 5 32.89 17.21 -11.73
CA ALA A 5 31.97 17.72 -12.73
C ALA A 5 30.65 16.94 -12.69
N ALA A 6 29.55 17.65 -12.55
CA ALA A 6 28.21 17.11 -12.60
C ALA A 6 28.03 16.33 -13.92
N LEU A 7 27.92 15.02 -13.80
CA LEU A 7 27.64 14.13 -14.91
C LEU A 7 26.15 14.27 -15.25
N LYS A 8 25.83 15.13 -16.22
CA LYS A 8 24.50 15.06 -16.87
C LYS A 8 24.45 13.74 -17.65
N VAL A 9 24.09 12.67 -16.99
CA VAL A 9 23.81 11.39 -17.61
C VAL A 9 22.33 11.37 -17.97
N SER A 10 21.97 11.91 -19.14
CA SER A 10 20.82 11.39 -19.82
C SER A 10 21.21 9.97 -20.30
N THR A 11 20.43 8.96 -20.02
CA THR A 11 20.61 7.58 -20.50
C THR A 11 20.79 7.51 -22.02
N LEU A 12 20.35 8.54 -22.76
CA LEU A 12 20.61 8.70 -24.18
C LEU A 12 22.09 9.00 -24.50
N ASN A 13 22.85 9.69 -23.62
CA ASN A 13 24.24 10.08 -23.93
C ASN A 13 25.27 8.97 -23.65
N PHE A 14 24.91 7.95 -22.85
CA PHE A 14 25.82 6.83 -22.60
C PHE A 14 26.03 5.99 -23.85
N LEU A 15 24.99 5.77 -24.65
CA LEU A 15 25.09 5.01 -25.92
C LEU A 15 25.80 5.81 -27.04
N HIS A 16 25.82 7.14 -26.98
CA HIS A 16 26.48 7.99 -28.00
C HIS A 16 27.99 8.15 -27.81
N ARG A 17 28.55 7.93 -26.61
CA ARG A 17 29.99 8.09 -26.33
C ARG A 17 30.81 6.81 -26.35
N VAL A 18 30.18 5.67 -26.25
CA VAL A 18 30.87 4.39 -26.43
C VAL A 18 30.84 4.05 -27.90
N ARG A 19 32.01 4.09 -28.57
CA ARG A 19 32.11 3.52 -29.95
C ARG A 19 31.62 2.08 -29.87
N PRO A 20 30.52 1.70 -30.54
CA PRO A 20 29.98 0.34 -30.42
C PRO A 20 31.06 -0.64 -30.84
N THR A 21 31.39 -1.55 -29.94
CA THR A 21 32.23 -2.69 -30.26
C THR A 21 31.65 -3.44 -31.44
N HIS A 22 32.45 -4.19 -32.17
CA HIS A 22 32.01 -4.97 -33.34
C HIS A 22 30.81 -5.89 -33.00
N PHE A 23 30.71 -6.34 -31.76
CA PHE A 23 29.60 -7.12 -31.21
C PHE A 23 28.31 -6.28 -31.10
N LEU A 24 28.36 -5.09 -30.53
CA LEU A 24 27.21 -4.15 -30.45
C LEU A 24 26.71 -3.73 -31.83
N LYS A 25 27.63 -3.48 -32.78
CA LYS A 25 27.25 -3.20 -34.17
C LYS A 25 26.53 -4.39 -34.81
N LYS A 26 26.97 -5.62 -34.56
CA LYS A 26 26.37 -6.84 -35.11
C LYS A 26 24.97 -7.08 -34.51
N VAL A 27 24.77 -6.84 -33.22
CA VAL A 27 23.46 -6.95 -32.54
C VAL A 27 22.48 -5.87 -33.04
N LEU A 28 22.94 -4.63 -33.24
CA LEU A 28 22.10 -3.55 -33.78
C LEU A 28 21.73 -3.75 -35.26
N MET A 29 22.59 -4.43 -36.06
CA MET A 29 22.31 -4.72 -37.49
C MET A 29 21.35 -5.88 -37.70
N THR A 30 21.11 -6.74 -36.69
CA THR A 30 20.14 -7.85 -36.79
C THR A 30 18.71 -7.40 -36.47
N ASN A 31 18.52 -6.21 -35.90
CA ASN A 31 17.20 -5.70 -35.55
C ASN A 31 16.63 -4.81 -36.67
N ARG A 32 15.48 -5.20 -37.22
CA ARG A 32 14.80 -4.50 -38.32
C ARG A 32 14.30 -3.10 -37.97
N ASN A 33 14.23 -2.75 -36.65
CA ASN A 33 13.81 -1.44 -36.17
C ASN A 33 14.59 -1.03 -34.89
N PRO A 34 15.75 -0.38 -35.02
CA PRO A 34 16.57 0.06 -33.88
C PRO A 34 15.86 1.06 -32.97
N GLU A 35 15.00 1.92 -33.50
CA GLU A 35 14.25 2.91 -32.70
C GLU A 35 13.22 2.22 -31.80
N ALA A 36 12.50 1.23 -32.33
CA ALA A 36 11.56 0.43 -31.55
C ALA A 36 12.27 -0.35 -30.43
N LEU A 37 13.47 -0.90 -30.74
CA LEU A 37 14.28 -1.58 -29.71
C LEU A 37 14.69 -0.62 -28.60
N GLN A 38 15.17 0.57 -28.93
CA GLN A 38 15.58 1.59 -27.97
C GLN A 38 14.37 2.05 -27.12
N ALA A 39 13.22 2.30 -27.74
CA ALA A 39 12.00 2.68 -27.04
C ALA A 39 11.54 1.58 -26.06
N PHE A 40 11.62 0.31 -26.45
CA PHE A 40 11.26 -0.79 -25.57
C PHE A 40 12.26 -0.97 -24.41
N ALA A 41 13.55 -0.87 -24.69
CA ALA A 41 14.60 -0.90 -23.67
C ALA A 41 14.42 0.26 -22.65
N GLY A 42 14.02 1.43 -23.13
CA GLY A 42 13.66 2.57 -22.26
C GLY A 42 12.50 2.26 -21.31
N LYS A 43 11.45 1.59 -21.78
CA LYS A 43 10.32 1.15 -20.92
C LYS A 43 10.80 0.19 -19.81
N VAL A 44 11.63 -0.78 -20.15
CA VAL A 44 12.18 -1.72 -19.17
C VAL A 44 13.09 -1.00 -18.16
N SER A 45 13.95 -0.10 -18.64
CA SER A 45 14.81 0.73 -17.78
C SER A 45 14.00 1.58 -16.78
N ASN A 46 12.89 2.17 -17.22
CA ASN A 46 12.00 2.94 -16.35
C ASN A 46 11.37 2.05 -15.26
N SER A 47 11.01 0.81 -15.58
CA SER A 47 10.50 -0.14 -14.59
C SER A 47 11.57 -0.48 -13.53
N VAL A 48 12.83 -0.71 -13.94
CA VAL A 48 13.95 -0.93 -13.01
C VAL A 48 14.15 0.28 -12.10
N THR A 49 14.20 1.47 -12.70
CA THR A 49 14.35 2.73 -11.94
C THR A 49 13.19 2.92 -10.96
N GLY A 50 11.95 2.62 -11.38
CA GLY A 50 10.76 2.69 -10.51
C GLY A 50 10.88 1.80 -9.27
N GLY A 51 11.34 0.55 -9.43
CA GLY A 51 11.58 -0.35 -8.29
C GLY A 51 12.63 0.19 -7.31
N LEU A 52 13.74 0.72 -7.82
CA LEU A 52 14.79 1.36 -7.00
C LEU A 52 14.26 2.61 -6.28
N ASN A 53 13.43 3.41 -6.96
CA ASN A 53 12.82 4.60 -6.38
C ASN A 53 11.91 4.22 -5.20
N CYS A 54 11.06 3.20 -5.34
CA CYS A 54 10.22 2.73 -4.24
C CYS A 54 11.05 2.36 -3.00
N ALA A 55 12.15 1.62 -3.18
CA ALA A 55 13.02 1.22 -2.08
C ALA A 55 13.65 2.44 -1.37
N LEU A 56 14.18 3.41 -2.14
CA LEU A 56 14.80 4.62 -1.56
C LEU A 56 13.77 5.57 -0.95
N THR A 57 12.56 5.63 -1.49
CA THR A 57 11.46 6.40 -0.89
C THR A 57 11.03 5.78 0.44
N MET A 58 10.94 4.43 0.52
CA MET A 58 10.65 3.75 1.79
C MET A 58 11.73 4.04 2.85
N ILE A 59 13.02 4.03 2.48
CA ILE A 59 14.11 4.38 3.39
C ILE A 59 13.94 5.81 3.92
N GLY A 60 13.58 6.77 3.06
CA GLY A 60 13.31 8.15 3.46
C GLY A 60 12.15 8.29 4.44
N ASP A 61 11.06 7.54 4.22
CA ASP A 61 9.92 7.48 5.14
C ASP A 61 10.29 6.88 6.49
N GLN A 62 10.94 5.70 6.50
CA GLN A 62 11.37 5.01 7.71
C GLN A 62 12.34 5.81 8.58
N LEU A 63 13.27 6.50 7.96
CA LEU A 63 14.27 7.32 8.66
C LEU A 63 13.76 8.73 8.99
N GLY A 64 12.53 9.08 8.62
CA GLY A 64 11.92 10.38 8.88
C GLY A 64 12.56 11.55 8.09
N LEU A 65 13.25 11.26 6.99
CA LEU A 65 13.95 12.28 6.19
C LEU A 65 12.96 13.27 5.56
N TYR A 66 11.85 12.79 5.01
CA TYR A 66 10.82 13.66 4.46
C TYR A 66 10.14 14.51 5.53
N ARG A 67 9.84 13.92 6.71
CA ARG A 67 9.24 14.65 7.83
C ARG A 67 10.16 15.76 8.31
N SER A 68 11.45 15.48 8.45
CA SER A 68 12.44 16.47 8.84
C SER A 68 12.54 17.64 7.85
N LEU A 69 12.54 17.35 6.53
CA LEU A 69 12.50 18.39 5.49
C LEU A 69 11.19 19.19 5.52
N ALA A 70 10.06 18.54 5.76
CA ALA A 70 8.77 19.20 5.83
C ALA A 70 8.65 20.16 7.01
N GLU A 71 9.19 19.77 8.19
CA GLU A 71 9.12 20.54 9.43
C GLU A 71 10.12 21.69 9.49
N LYS A 72 11.35 21.43 9.04
CA LYS A 72 12.46 22.39 9.20
C LYS A 72 12.70 23.27 7.98
N GLY A 73 12.12 22.90 6.83
CA GLY A 73 12.25 23.64 5.57
C GLY A 73 13.55 23.31 4.83
N PRO A 74 13.99 24.21 3.92
CA PRO A 74 15.16 23.99 3.08
C PRO A 74 16.45 23.82 3.90
N MET A 75 17.25 22.78 3.58
CA MET A 75 18.52 22.53 4.25
C MET A 75 19.52 21.80 3.35
N GLN A 76 20.79 21.94 3.67
CA GLN A 76 21.87 21.17 3.07
C GLN A 76 21.91 19.75 3.64
N SER A 77 22.63 18.84 2.99
CA SER A 77 22.77 17.44 3.42
C SER A 77 23.32 17.30 4.85
N GLY A 78 24.25 18.16 5.24
CA GLY A 78 24.79 18.21 6.60
C GLY A 78 23.74 18.55 7.66
N GLY A 79 22.89 19.55 7.38
CA GLY A 79 21.80 19.95 8.27
C GLY A 79 20.74 18.87 8.43
N LEU A 80 20.37 18.18 7.36
CA LEU A 80 19.43 17.05 7.43
C LEU A 80 20.02 15.86 8.19
N ALA A 81 21.30 15.55 7.97
CA ALA A 81 22.00 14.48 8.67
C ALA A 81 22.08 14.74 10.17
N GLU A 82 22.40 15.96 10.59
CA GLU A 82 22.39 16.40 12.00
C GLU A 82 20.99 16.29 12.61
N ALA A 83 19.98 16.82 11.89
CA ALA A 83 18.60 16.82 12.33
C ALA A 83 18.00 15.43 12.53
N THR A 84 18.48 14.43 11.81
CA THR A 84 18.01 13.04 11.84
C THR A 84 18.97 12.08 12.53
N HIS A 85 20.13 12.56 13.00
CA HIS A 85 21.20 11.76 13.60
C HIS A 85 21.74 10.67 12.70
N LEU A 86 21.82 10.96 11.38
CA LEU A 86 22.25 10.01 10.36
C LEU A 86 23.61 10.41 9.77
N SER A 87 24.25 9.47 9.06
CA SER A 87 25.50 9.73 8.34
C SER A 87 25.26 10.65 7.14
N GLU A 88 25.95 11.78 7.12
CA GLU A 88 25.82 12.78 6.06
C GLU A 88 26.14 12.19 4.67
N ARG A 89 27.10 11.30 4.56
CA ARG A 89 27.46 10.69 3.27
C ARG A 89 26.29 9.89 2.66
N TRP A 90 25.49 9.19 3.48
CA TRP A 90 24.31 8.46 3.04
C TRP A 90 23.14 9.39 2.74
N VAL A 91 22.90 10.38 3.62
CA VAL A 91 21.85 11.38 3.44
C VAL A 91 22.05 12.17 2.16
N ARG A 92 23.28 12.57 1.85
CA ARG A 92 23.62 13.30 0.64
C ARG A 92 23.33 12.51 -0.64
N GLU A 93 23.74 11.25 -0.72
CA GLU A 93 23.45 10.41 -1.89
C GLU A 93 21.95 10.17 -2.05
N TRP A 94 21.24 9.99 -0.93
CA TRP A 94 19.79 9.84 -0.94
C TRP A 94 19.11 11.11 -1.45
N LEU A 95 19.50 12.30 -0.96
CA LEU A 95 18.98 13.59 -1.43
C LEU A 95 19.23 13.78 -2.94
N TYR A 96 20.42 13.44 -3.41
CA TYR A 96 20.74 13.55 -4.84
C TYR A 96 19.85 12.67 -5.69
N GLN A 97 19.63 11.45 -5.27
CA GLN A 97 18.75 10.52 -5.99
C GLN A 97 17.29 11.00 -5.97
N GLN A 98 16.80 11.45 -4.82
CA GLN A 98 15.43 11.96 -4.68
C GLN A 98 15.20 13.25 -5.49
N ALA A 99 16.19 14.13 -5.55
CA ALA A 99 16.12 15.32 -6.39
C ALA A 99 16.17 14.96 -7.88
N CYS A 100 16.97 13.96 -8.28
CA CYS A 100 17.03 13.50 -9.68
C CYS A 100 15.70 12.94 -10.19
N ILE A 101 14.87 12.35 -9.31
CA ILE A 101 13.54 11.85 -9.69
C ILE A 101 12.42 12.88 -9.47
N GLY A 102 12.73 14.06 -8.91
CA GLY A 102 11.79 15.15 -8.68
C GLY A 102 10.86 14.94 -7.49
N GLN A 103 11.20 14.08 -6.53
CA GLN A 103 10.47 13.94 -5.26
C GLN A 103 10.90 14.97 -4.21
N ILE A 104 12.09 15.52 -4.35
CA ILE A 104 12.65 16.60 -3.55
C ILE A 104 13.13 17.69 -4.51
N GLU A 105 12.87 18.94 -4.18
CA GLU A 105 13.37 20.10 -4.91
C GLU A 105 14.81 20.44 -4.47
N TYR A 106 15.58 21.03 -5.40
CA TYR A 106 16.94 21.47 -5.13
C TYR A 106 17.14 22.91 -5.60
N ASP A 107 17.56 23.77 -4.68
CA ASP A 107 18.01 25.15 -4.95
C ASP A 107 19.52 25.16 -5.21
N GLU A 108 19.90 25.35 -6.48
CA GLU A 108 21.33 25.42 -6.88
C GLU A 108 22.07 26.60 -6.26
N THR A 109 21.37 27.70 -5.92
CA THR A 109 22.00 28.91 -5.39
C THR A 109 22.33 28.75 -3.89
N ALA A 110 21.40 28.15 -3.14
CA ALA A 110 21.55 27.92 -1.71
C ALA A 110 22.20 26.57 -1.40
N ASP A 111 22.43 25.72 -2.39
CA ASP A 111 22.84 24.31 -2.22
C ASP A 111 21.96 23.59 -1.21
N SER A 112 20.65 23.74 -1.34
CA SER A 112 19.68 23.24 -0.35
C SER A 112 18.55 22.42 -0.98
N PHE A 113 18.06 21.48 -0.20
CA PHE A 113 16.97 20.55 -0.56
C PHE A 113 15.73 20.88 0.25
N PHE A 114 14.56 20.78 -0.37
CA PHE A 114 13.29 21.02 0.28
C PHE A 114 12.14 20.24 -0.37
N LEU A 115 11.03 20.09 0.34
CA LEU A 115 9.80 19.55 -0.22
C LEU A 115 8.88 20.70 -0.65
N SER A 116 8.30 20.57 -1.85
CA SER A 116 7.12 21.37 -2.23
C SER A 116 5.94 21.05 -1.30
N GLU A 117 4.88 21.86 -1.32
CA GLU A 117 3.69 21.58 -0.52
C GLU A 117 3.03 20.24 -0.92
N GLU A 118 3.05 19.92 -2.21
CA GLU A 118 2.61 18.62 -2.74
C GLU A 118 3.51 17.48 -2.23
N GLY A 119 4.82 17.70 -2.25
CA GLY A 119 5.80 16.75 -1.71
C GLY A 119 5.58 16.47 -0.22
N LYS A 120 5.29 17.50 0.58
CA LYS A 120 4.94 17.35 2.00
C LYS A 120 3.67 16.52 2.19
N ALA A 121 2.62 16.84 1.42
CA ALA A 121 1.33 16.13 1.49
C ALA A 121 1.48 14.64 1.15
N VAL A 122 2.27 14.30 0.14
CA VAL A 122 2.39 12.93 -0.39
C VAL A 122 3.41 12.09 0.38
N LEU A 123 4.50 12.68 0.88
CA LEU A 123 5.66 11.95 1.42
C LEU A 123 5.91 12.14 2.92
N ALA A 124 5.38 13.23 3.54
CA ALA A 124 5.70 13.57 4.92
C ALA A 124 4.50 13.61 5.87
N GLN A 125 3.32 13.94 5.38
CA GLN A 125 2.12 14.15 6.19
C GLN A 125 1.24 12.90 6.20
N GLU A 126 1.47 12.00 7.16
CA GLU A 126 0.75 10.72 7.24
C GLU A 126 -0.78 10.89 7.38
N ASP A 127 -1.22 12.03 7.96
CA ASP A 127 -2.64 12.38 8.08
C ASP A 127 -3.23 13.02 6.83
N HIS A 128 -2.46 13.25 5.78
CA HIS A 128 -2.97 13.82 4.54
C HIS A 128 -3.61 12.75 3.64
N PRO A 129 -4.78 12.99 3.01
CA PRO A 129 -5.46 12.00 2.15
C PRO A 129 -4.64 11.50 0.96
N ALA A 130 -3.66 12.29 0.49
CA ALA A 130 -2.78 11.94 -0.62
C ALA A 130 -1.48 11.22 -0.17
N TYR A 131 -1.32 10.93 1.12
CA TYR A 131 -0.12 10.30 1.63
C TYR A 131 0.12 8.90 1.03
N MET A 132 1.33 8.66 0.54
CA MET A 132 1.69 7.43 -0.20
C MET A 132 2.64 6.48 0.57
N GLY A 133 3.08 6.84 1.77
CA GLY A 133 4.06 6.04 2.52
C GLY A 133 3.60 4.59 2.78
N GLY A 134 2.32 4.38 3.10
CA GLY A 134 1.76 3.04 3.27
C GLY A 134 1.76 2.21 1.98
N MET A 135 1.42 2.83 0.84
CA MET A 135 1.49 2.18 -0.48
C MET A 135 2.93 1.76 -0.82
N ILE A 136 3.88 2.67 -0.63
CA ILE A 136 5.30 2.40 -0.90
C ILE A 136 5.83 1.29 0.00
N GLN A 137 5.47 1.30 1.28
CA GLN A 137 5.83 0.24 2.22
C GLN A 137 5.27 -1.12 1.80
N SER A 138 4.00 -1.18 1.36
CA SER A 138 3.38 -2.41 0.86
C SER A 138 4.12 -2.94 -0.37
N VAL A 139 4.43 -2.06 -1.35
CA VAL A 139 5.13 -2.46 -2.58
C VAL A 139 6.52 -3.01 -2.29
N VAL A 140 7.28 -2.39 -1.39
CA VAL A 140 8.63 -2.89 -1.04
C VAL A 140 8.55 -4.21 -0.28
N ALA A 141 7.60 -4.37 0.65
CA ALA A 141 7.39 -5.63 1.36
C ALA A 141 7.00 -6.79 0.42
N MET A 142 6.28 -6.50 -0.68
CA MET A 142 5.95 -7.52 -1.69
C MET A 142 7.20 -8.07 -2.38
N PHE A 143 8.30 -7.32 -2.48
CA PHE A 143 9.53 -7.83 -3.09
C PHE A 143 10.15 -8.99 -2.32
N ASP A 144 9.93 -9.07 -1.01
CA ASP A 144 10.43 -10.18 -0.17
C ASP A 144 9.76 -11.52 -0.53
N THR A 145 8.57 -11.47 -1.15
CA THR A 145 7.82 -12.68 -1.55
C THR A 145 8.11 -13.14 -2.98
N VAL A 146 8.79 -12.33 -3.79
CA VAL A 146 8.98 -12.57 -5.25
C VAL A 146 9.73 -13.88 -5.52
N GLU A 147 10.69 -14.27 -4.68
CA GLU A 147 11.47 -15.51 -4.89
C GLU A 147 10.61 -16.78 -4.78
N HIS A 148 9.49 -16.73 -4.07
CA HIS A 148 8.57 -17.87 -3.90
C HIS A 148 7.50 -17.97 -4.98
N LEU A 149 7.19 -16.87 -5.67
CA LEU A 149 6.14 -16.82 -6.69
C LEU A 149 6.34 -17.79 -7.88
N PRO A 150 7.57 -18.07 -8.37
CA PRO A 150 7.73 -19.05 -9.44
C PRO A 150 7.12 -20.42 -9.15
N GLU A 151 7.11 -20.84 -7.86
CA GLU A 151 6.46 -22.08 -7.48
C GLU A 151 4.92 -21.95 -7.47
N CYS A 152 4.39 -20.82 -7.07
CA CYS A 152 2.96 -20.53 -7.20
C CYS A 152 2.48 -20.63 -8.65
N PHE A 153 3.27 -20.12 -9.60
CA PHE A 153 2.98 -20.25 -11.04
C PHE A 153 3.02 -21.70 -11.54
N ARG A 154 3.82 -22.59 -10.95
CA ARG A 154 3.91 -24.00 -11.35
C ARG A 154 2.83 -24.85 -10.70
N SER A 155 2.60 -24.66 -9.41
CA SER A 155 1.66 -25.48 -8.63
C SER A 155 0.21 -25.02 -8.76
N GLY A 156 -0.02 -23.76 -9.09
CA GLY A 156 -1.32 -23.11 -9.01
C GLY A 156 -1.74 -22.71 -7.59
N LEU A 157 -0.95 -23.03 -6.59
CA LEU A 157 -1.19 -22.63 -5.20
C LEU A 157 -0.47 -21.32 -4.88
N GLY A 158 -1.18 -20.38 -4.29
CA GLY A 158 -0.64 -19.10 -3.86
C GLY A 158 -0.03 -19.14 -2.45
N GLN A 159 0.34 -17.98 -1.95
CA GLN A 159 0.86 -17.76 -0.61
C GLN A 159 -0.25 -17.17 0.27
N SER A 160 -0.36 -17.62 1.53
CA SER A 160 -1.29 -17.04 2.49
C SER A 160 -0.98 -15.56 2.76
N PHE A 161 -1.90 -14.86 3.41
CA PHE A 161 -1.68 -13.47 3.77
C PHE A 161 -0.53 -13.32 4.78
N ASP A 162 -0.39 -14.25 5.72
CA ASP A 162 0.70 -14.28 6.70
C ASP A 162 2.09 -14.51 6.07
N ASP A 163 2.18 -15.26 4.97
CA ASP A 163 3.44 -15.47 4.23
C ASP A 163 3.99 -14.16 3.63
N LYS A 164 3.16 -13.12 3.52
CA LYS A 164 3.57 -11.80 3.02
C LYS A 164 4.26 -10.94 4.08
N GLY A 165 4.21 -11.38 5.32
CA GLY A 165 4.89 -10.78 6.46
C GLY A 165 4.25 -9.51 7.02
N GLU A 166 4.76 -9.11 8.16
CA GLU A 166 4.28 -7.95 8.92
C GLU A 166 4.40 -6.63 8.13
N GLY A 167 5.45 -6.47 7.32
CA GLY A 167 5.67 -5.26 6.51
C GLY A 167 4.54 -4.98 5.53
N CYS A 168 4.00 -6.02 4.89
CA CYS A 168 2.87 -5.92 3.97
C CYS A 168 1.59 -5.53 4.72
N ALA A 169 1.27 -6.21 5.82
CA ALA A 169 0.09 -5.91 6.64
C ALA A 169 0.14 -4.47 7.20
N CYS A 170 1.31 -4.03 7.68
CA CYS A 170 1.50 -2.66 8.15
C CYS A 170 1.31 -1.61 7.04
N GLY A 171 1.86 -1.87 5.86
CA GLY A 171 1.73 -0.96 4.72
C GLY A 171 0.28 -0.82 4.25
N ILE A 172 -0.47 -1.93 4.18
CA ILE A 172 -1.90 -1.93 3.82
C ILE A 172 -2.72 -1.16 4.88
N GLU A 173 -2.46 -1.38 6.18
CA GLU A 173 -3.10 -0.61 7.24
C GLU A 173 -2.84 0.89 7.10
N ARG A 174 -1.58 1.31 6.90
CA ARG A 174 -1.23 2.72 6.70
C ARG A 174 -1.89 3.33 5.46
N MET A 175 -1.99 2.57 4.38
CA MET A 175 -2.63 2.99 3.13
C MET A 175 -4.13 3.24 3.31
N SER A 176 -4.83 2.38 4.03
CA SER A 176 -6.28 2.45 4.23
C SER A 176 -6.70 3.33 5.41
N ARG A 177 -5.77 3.65 6.33
CA ARG A 177 -6.05 4.32 7.61
C ARG A 177 -6.87 5.58 7.44
N LYS A 178 -6.48 6.49 6.55
CA LYS A 178 -7.16 7.77 6.38
C LYS A 178 -8.62 7.63 5.93
N PHE A 179 -8.87 6.71 5.00
CA PHE A 179 -10.24 6.38 4.61
C PHE A 179 -11.05 5.86 5.81
N GLN A 180 -10.48 4.92 6.56
CA GLN A 180 -11.16 4.26 7.66
C GLN A 180 -11.40 5.19 8.86
N THR A 181 -10.48 6.11 9.15
CA THR A 181 -10.63 7.03 10.29
C THR A 181 -11.48 8.25 9.97
N ASP A 182 -11.29 8.87 8.80
CA ASP A 182 -11.82 10.19 8.53
C ASP A 182 -13.00 10.20 7.58
N TYR A 183 -13.21 9.14 6.82
CA TYR A 183 -14.30 9.08 5.85
C TYR A 183 -15.40 8.09 6.24
N LEU A 184 -15.06 6.93 6.78
CA LEU A 184 -16.01 5.87 7.09
C LEU A 184 -17.14 6.37 8.00
N VAL A 185 -16.82 6.86 9.19
CA VAL A 185 -17.82 7.26 10.18
C VAL A 185 -18.54 8.56 9.81
N PRO A 186 -17.84 9.68 9.47
CA PRO A 186 -18.53 10.94 9.26
C PRO A 186 -19.20 11.08 7.88
N ALA A 187 -18.77 10.32 6.88
CA ALA A 187 -19.24 10.52 5.51
C ALA A 187 -19.90 9.30 4.86
N LEU A 188 -19.43 8.07 5.15
CA LEU A 188 -19.97 6.87 4.51
C LEU A 188 -21.15 6.28 5.29
N LEU A 189 -20.99 6.05 6.60
CA LEU A 189 -22.07 5.45 7.42
C LEU A 189 -23.38 6.27 7.39
N PRO A 190 -23.38 7.63 7.43
CA PRO A 190 -24.61 8.41 7.33
C PRO A 190 -25.35 8.31 5.99
N ARG A 191 -24.73 7.72 4.96
CA ARG A 191 -25.38 7.47 3.65
C ARG A 191 -26.08 6.12 3.58
N LEU A 192 -25.93 5.30 4.62
CA LEU A 192 -26.57 4.00 4.72
C LEU A 192 -27.83 4.14 5.57
N ASP A 193 -28.99 3.79 5.00
CA ASP A 193 -30.30 3.98 5.62
C ASP A 193 -30.39 3.32 7.02
N GLY A 194 -30.62 4.14 8.05
CA GLY A 194 -30.84 3.70 9.44
C GLY A 194 -29.62 3.12 10.17
N ILE A 195 -28.44 3.06 9.53
CA ILE A 195 -27.25 2.46 10.15
C ILE A 195 -26.71 3.29 11.30
N THR A 196 -26.61 4.62 11.13
CA THR A 196 -26.09 5.51 12.18
C THR A 196 -26.99 5.47 13.42
N GLU A 197 -28.31 5.47 13.26
CA GLU A 197 -29.28 5.39 14.33
C GLU A 197 -29.18 4.04 15.06
N ARG A 198 -29.07 2.94 14.31
CA ARG A 198 -28.93 1.60 14.86
C ARG A 198 -27.64 1.45 15.68
N LEU A 199 -26.51 1.94 15.15
CA LEU A 199 -25.22 1.92 15.84
C LEU A 199 -25.25 2.79 17.09
N THR A 200 -25.92 3.94 17.06
CA THR A 200 -26.07 4.83 18.21
C THR A 200 -26.94 4.20 19.30
N ALA A 201 -27.99 3.48 18.93
CA ALA A 201 -28.86 2.78 19.88
C ALA A 201 -28.23 1.55 20.53
N GLY A 202 -27.16 1.01 19.96
CA GLY A 202 -26.46 -0.16 20.41
C GLY A 202 -26.74 -1.39 19.53
N ALA A 203 -25.80 -1.72 18.68
CA ALA A 203 -25.85 -2.81 17.72
C ALA A 203 -24.75 -3.84 17.93
N SER A 204 -24.95 -5.07 17.43
CA SER A 204 -23.90 -6.07 17.25
C SER A 204 -23.29 -5.91 15.86
N VAL A 205 -21.98 -5.65 15.79
CA VAL A 205 -21.27 -5.36 14.54
C VAL A 205 -20.11 -6.34 14.35
N ALA A 206 -19.97 -6.88 13.15
CA ALA A 206 -18.79 -7.65 12.76
C ALA A 206 -18.02 -6.91 11.66
N ASP A 207 -16.71 -6.80 11.82
CA ASP A 207 -15.78 -6.29 10.82
C ASP A 207 -14.93 -7.48 10.35
N VAL A 208 -15.23 -7.99 9.16
CA VAL A 208 -14.63 -9.20 8.61
C VAL A 208 -13.46 -8.83 7.72
N GLY A 209 -12.28 -9.39 8.00
CA GLY A 209 -11.00 -8.94 7.46
C GLY A 209 -10.58 -7.61 8.09
N CYS A 210 -10.69 -7.50 9.42
CA CYS A 210 -10.50 -6.24 10.14
C CYS A 210 -9.05 -5.71 10.11
N GLY A 211 -8.09 -6.52 9.68
CA GLY A 211 -6.68 -6.12 9.65
C GLY A 211 -6.18 -5.65 11.02
N GLY A 212 -5.55 -4.48 11.07
CA GLY A 212 -5.14 -3.80 12.29
C GLY A 212 -6.30 -3.16 13.09
N ALA A 213 -7.55 -3.47 12.76
CA ALA A 213 -8.79 -2.98 13.38
C ALA A 213 -9.00 -1.47 13.31
N THR A 214 -8.44 -0.77 12.31
CA THR A 214 -8.55 0.69 12.21
C THR A 214 -10.01 1.14 12.00
N SER A 215 -10.74 0.52 11.06
CA SER A 215 -12.17 0.72 10.83
C SER A 215 -13.02 0.38 12.06
N THR A 216 -12.73 -0.78 12.67
CA THR A 216 -13.41 -1.25 13.88
C THR A 216 -13.24 -0.26 15.04
N ILE A 217 -12.02 0.24 15.26
CA ILE A 217 -11.72 1.24 16.30
C ILE A 217 -12.43 2.56 16.02
N ALA A 218 -12.44 3.03 14.77
CA ALA A 218 -13.13 4.27 14.40
C ALA A 218 -14.62 4.18 14.70
N MET A 219 -15.26 3.08 14.31
CA MET A 219 -16.68 2.81 14.61
C MET A 219 -16.93 2.65 16.13
N ALA A 220 -16.07 1.91 16.84
CA ALA A 220 -16.22 1.67 18.28
C ALA A 220 -16.12 2.94 19.12
N LYS A 221 -15.26 3.88 18.73
CA LYS A 221 -15.15 5.21 19.36
C LYS A 221 -16.40 6.05 19.11
N ALA A 222 -16.92 6.02 17.88
CA ALA A 222 -18.09 6.81 17.51
C ALA A 222 -19.40 6.27 18.11
N PHE A 223 -19.48 4.95 18.33
CA PHE A 223 -20.70 4.26 18.78
C PHE A 223 -20.45 3.41 20.03
N PRO A 224 -20.21 4.01 21.19
CA PRO A 224 -19.82 3.29 22.41
C PRO A 224 -20.90 2.35 22.96
N ALA A 225 -22.18 2.52 22.60
CA ALA A 225 -23.25 1.63 22.96
C ALA A 225 -23.25 0.32 22.15
N SER A 226 -22.59 0.29 20.98
CA SER A 226 -22.50 -0.89 20.13
C SER A 226 -21.35 -1.80 20.54
N LYS A 227 -21.46 -3.08 20.17
CA LYS A 227 -20.44 -4.11 20.40
C LYS A 227 -19.85 -4.52 19.06
N PHE A 228 -18.54 -4.57 18.99
CA PHE A 228 -17.80 -4.86 17.76
C PHE A 228 -17.02 -6.17 17.91
N ILE A 229 -16.99 -6.94 16.84
CA ILE A 229 -16.15 -8.13 16.70
C ILE A 229 -15.35 -7.97 15.42
N GLY A 230 -14.01 -7.87 15.53
CA GLY A 230 -13.10 -7.93 14.40
C GLY A 230 -12.70 -9.37 14.11
N TYR A 231 -12.86 -9.80 12.87
CA TYR A 231 -12.44 -11.12 12.40
C TYR A 231 -11.28 -10.95 11.41
N ASP A 232 -10.19 -11.70 11.61
CA ASP A 232 -9.11 -11.78 10.64
C ASP A 232 -8.44 -13.15 10.68
N ILE A 233 -8.01 -13.65 9.52
CA ILE A 233 -7.28 -14.92 9.40
C ILE A 233 -5.79 -14.75 9.70
N SER A 234 -5.25 -13.54 9.51
CA SER A 234 -3.85 -13.20 9.72
C SER A 234 -3.54 -13.05 11.21
N LEU A 235 -2.59 -13.83 11.70
CA LEU A 235 -2.11 -13.71 13.08
C LEU A 235 -1.35 -12.40 13.30
N HIS A 236 -0.58 -11.95 12.30
CA HIS A 236 0.11 -10.66 12.33
C HIS A 236 -0.88 -9.48 12.42
N ALA A 237 -1.97 -9.54 11.63
CA ALA A 237 -3.01 -8.51 11.66
C ALA A 237 -3.72 -8.48 13.03
N LEU A 238 -4.09 -9.63 13.60
CA LEU A 238 -4.73 -9.72 14.91
C LEU A 238 -3.82 -9.24 16.06
N GLU A 239 -2.51 -9.48 15.98
CA GLU A 239 -1.55 -8.96 16.97
C GLU A 239 -1.48 -7.44 16.91
N ARG A 240 -1.37 -6.86 15.72
CA ARG A 240 -1.44 -5.40 15.51
C ARG A 240 -2.78 -4.83 15.98
N ALA A 241 -3.89 -5.50 15.66
CA ALA A 241 -5.21 -5.06 16.12
C ALA A 241 -5.31 -4.97 17.64
N ARG A 242 -4.76 -5.96 18.37
CA ARG A 242 -4.70 -5.93 19.86
C ARG A 242 -3.93 -4.70 20.36
N ALA A 243 -2.75 -4.43 19.76
CA ALA A 243 -1.94 -3.28 20.12
C ALA A 243 -2.67 -1.95 19.80
N ASN A 244 -3.29 -1.83 18.62
CA ASN A 244 -4.05 -0.64 18.23
C ASN A 244 -5.27 -0.40 19.12
N ILE A 245 -6.03 -1.44 19.48
CA ILE A 245 -7.18 -1.36 20.39
C ILE A 245 -6.73 -0.88 21.79
N ALA A 246 -5.65 -1.45 22.30
CA ALA A 246 -5.08 -1.05 23.59
C ALA A 246 -4.64 0.43 23.59
N ALA A 247 -3.92 0.85 22.52
CA ALA A 247 -3.50 2.25 22.35
C ALA A 247 -4.70 3.21 22.19
N ALA A 248 -5.78 2.76 21.56
CA ALA A 248 -7.00 3.54 21.35
C ALA A 248 -7.86 3.68 22.61
N GLY A 249 -7.65 2.84 23.63
CA GLY A 249 -8.38 2.85 24.90
C GLY A 249 -9.87 2.45 24.77
N VAL A 250 -10.24 1.68 23.76
CA VAL A 250 -11.61 1.20 23.54
C VAL A 250 -11.82 -0.19 24.16
N SER A 251 -13.00 -0.44 24.74
CA SER A 251 -13.31 -1.68 25.46
C SER A 251 -14.46 -2.49 24.86
N ASN A 252 -15.09 -1.98 23.81
CA ASN A 252 -16.26 -2.57 23.17
C ASN A 252 -15.92 -3.37 21.90
N ILE A 253 -14.64 -3.79 21.74
CA ILE A 253 -14.16 -4.61 20.63
C ILE A 253 -13.65 -5.95 21.16
N LYS A 254 -14.02 -7.03 20.45
CA LYS A 254 -13.42 -8.37 20.56
C LYS A 254 -12.74 -8.72 19.24
N LEU A 255 -11.71 -9.57 19.30
CA LEU A 255 -11.02 -10.07 18.11
C LEU A 255 -11.10 -11.59 18.05
N HIS A 256 -11.41 -12.10 16.88
CA HIS A 256 -11.54 -13.53 16.62
C HIS A 256 -10.75 -13.93 15.36
N ASN A 257 -10.13 -15.11 15.40
CA ASN A 257 -9.67 -15.77 14.20
C ASN A 257 -10.80 -16.68 13.70
N PRO A 258 -11.34 -16.48 12.50
CA PRO A 258 -12.51 -17.22 12.02
C PRO A 258 -12.24 -18.71 11.77
N THR A 259 -10.98 -19.15 11.76
CA THR A 259 -10.62 -20.57 11.68
C THR A 259 -10.84 -21.32 13.00
N VAL A 260 -10.94 -20.58 14.11
CA VAL A 260 -11.17 -21.12 15.46
C VAL A 260 -12.55 -20.69 15.96
N ASP A 261 -12.87 -19.42 15.83
CA ASP A 261 -14.13 -18.80 16.21
C ASP A 261 -14.82 -18.24 14.96
N PRO A 262 -15.57 -19.04 14.18
CA PRO A 262 -16.20 -18.57 12.94
C PRO A 262 -17.31 -17.54 13.21
N LEU A 263 -17.77 -16.89 12.13
CA LEU A 263 -18.94 -16.04 12.22
C LEU A 263 -20.14 -16.85 12.74
N PRO A 264 -21.01 -16.24 13.57
CA PRO A 264 -22.18 -16.95 14.10
C PRO A 264 -23.19 -17.25 12.98
N GLU A 265 -23.88 -18.38 13.06
CA GLU A 265 -24.90 -18.77 12.09
C GLU A 265 -26.33 -18.55 12.62
N ASP A 266 -26.49 -17.72 13.65
CA ASP A 266 -27.71 -17.54 14.43
C ASP A 266 -28.46 -16.24 14.12
N SER A 267 -28.10 -15.55 13.03
CA SER A 267 -28.72 -14.29 12.63
C SER A 267 -28.67 -13.21 13.73
N SER A 268 -27.55 -13.12 14.45
CA SER A 268 -27.42 -12.24 15.63
C SER A 268 -26.77 -10.88 15.33
N ILE A 269 -26.17 -10.70 14.15
CA ILE A 269 -25.42 -9.50 13.80
C ILE A 269 -26.32 -8.47 13.10
N ASP A 270 -26.27 -7.22 13.56
CA ASP A 270 -27.03 -6.11 12.99
C ASP A 270 -26.36 -5.50 11.75
N PHE A 271 -25.02 -5.41 11.79
CA PHE A 271 -24.25 -4.77 10.73
C PHE A 271 -22.92 -5.48 10.51
N ILE A 272 -22.59 -5.77 9.27
CA ILE A 272 -21.29 -6.37 8.89
C ILE A 272 -20.57 -5.42 7.94
N THR A 273 -19.26 -5.30 8.12
CA THR A 273 -18.36 -4.58 7.20
C THR A 273 -17.30 -5.51 6.63
N THR A 274 -16.96 -5.32 5.36
CA THR A 274 -15.79 -5.89 4.68
C THR A 274 -15.13 -4.81 3.83
N PHE A 275 -13.81 -4.65 3.97
CA PHE A 275 -13.03 -3.68 3.21
C PHE A 275 -11.89 -4.41 2.51
N ASP A 276 -11.99 -4.57 1.18
CA ASP A 276 -11.01 -5.27 0.34
C ASP A 276 -10.72 -6.71 0.80
N VAL A 277 -11.77 -7.50 1.05
CA VAL A 277 -11.68 -8.85 1.66
C VAL A 277 -12.23 -9.96 0.77
N VAL A 278 -13.37 -9.69 0.11
CA VAL A 278 -14.09 -10.75 -0.60
C VAL A 278 -13.27 -11.31 -1.77
N HIS A 279 -12.55 -10.45 -2.47
CA HIS A 279 -11.70 -10.83 -3.59
C HIS A 279 -10.42 -11.58 -3.18
N ASP A 280 -9.99 -11.45 -1.91
CA ASP A 280 -8.82 -12.12 -1.33
C ASP A 280 -9.16 -13.47 -0.69
N SER A 281 -10.46 -13.75 -0.50
CA SER A 281 -10.92 -14.97 0.15
C SER A 281 -10.62 -16.20 -0.72
N THR A 282 -10.11 -17.27 -0.10
CA THR A 282 -9.93 -18.56 -0.76
C THR A 282 -11.26 -19.22 -1.14
N HIS A 283 -12.33 -18.93 -0.39
CA HIS A 283 -13.66 -19.47 -0.58
C HIS A 283 -14.73 -18.35 -0.52
N PRO A 284 -14.79 -17.44 -1.52
CA PRO A 284 -15.61 -16.24 -1.44
C PRO A 284 -17.11 -16.52 -1.32
N ARG A 285 -17.60 -17.62 -1.91
CA ARG A 285 -19.01 -18.02 -1.77
C ARG A 285 -19.34 -18.44 -0.34
N GLN A 286 -18.48 -19.23 0.30
CA GLN A 286 -18.66 -19.65 1.69
C GLN A 286 -18.61 -18.44 2.63
N LEU A 287 -17.71 -17.49 2.39
CA LEU A 287 -17.65 -16.24 3.15
C LEU A 287 -18.95 -15.43 3.01
N ILE A 288 -19.47 -15.28 1.79
CA ILE A 288 -20.75 -14.60 1.55
C ILE A 288 -21.92 -15.30 2.24
N ASP A 289 -21.97 -16.64 2.18
CA ASP A 289 -23.00 -17.43 2.87
C ASP A 289 -22.88 -17.29 4.40
N ALA A 290 -21.67 -17.31 4.97
CA ALA A 290 -21.45 -17.10 6.40
C ALA A 290 -21.89 -15.68 6.83
N ILE A 291 -21.54 -14.64 6.06
CA ILE A 291 -22.01 -13.27 6.31
C ILE A 291 -23.54 -13.21 6.30
N LYS A 292 -24.19 -13.82 5.29
CA LYS A 292 -25.64 -13.86 5.17
C LYS A 292 -26.31 -14.56 6.36
N ASN A 293 -25.76 -15.69 6.81
CA ASN A 293 -26.29 -16.48 7.92
C ASN A 293 -26.13 -15.78 9.28
N SER A 294 -25.07 -14.97 9.40
CA SER A 294 -24.80 -14.18 10.60
C SER A 294 -25.71 -12.96 10.74
N LEU A 295 -26.17 -12.39 9.62
CA LEU A 295 -26.98 -11.18 9.62
C LEU A 295 -28.40 -11.44 10.08
N LYS A 296 -28.92 -10.55 10.93
CA LYS A 296 -30.35 -10.46 11.21
C LYS A 296 -31.15 -10.27 9.92
N ARG A 297 -32.43 -10.60 9.93
CA ARG A 297 -33.32 -10.45 8.77
C ARG A 297 -33.33 -9.02 8.22
N ASP A 298 -33.22 -8.03 9.09
CA ASP A 298 -33.12 -6.60 8.78
C ASP A 298 -31.68 -6.05 8.92
N GLY A 299 -30.70 -6.94 9.06
CA GLY A 299 -29.29 -6.60 9.12
C GLY A 299 -28.76 -6.11 7.79
N SER A 300 -27.67 -5.38 7.82
CA SER A 300 -27.04 -4.78 6.62
C SER A 300 -25.58 -5.18 6.49
N TRP A 301 -25.11 -5.34 5.27
CA TRP A 301 -23.72 -5.58 4.95
C TRP A 301 -23.17 -4.44 4.08
N LEU A 302 -22.13 -3.77 4.57
CA LEU A 302 -21.32 -2.83 3.80
C LEU A 302 -20.13 -3.58 3.22
N CYS A 303 -20.16 -3.85 1.92
CA CYS A 303 -19.05 -4.40 1.17
C CYS A 303 -18.40 -3.29 0.35
N ALA A 304 -17.18 -2.92 0.71
CA ALA A 304 -16.32 -2.05 -0.09
C ALA A 304 -15.16 -2.89 -0.63
N ASP A 305 -14.99 -2.88 -1.94
CA ASP A 305 -14.02 -3.74 -2.62
C ASP A 305 -13.44 -3.04 -3.85
N VAL A 306 -12.31 -3.55 -4.38
CA VAL A 306 -11.61 -2.98 -5.53
C VAL A 306 -12.52 -2.93 -6.75
N LYS A 307 -12.50 -1.80 -7.47
CA LYS A 307 -13.27 -1.62 -8.69
C LYS A 307 -12.51 -2.14 -9.90
N GLY A 308 -12.97 -3.24 -10.46
CA GLY A 308 -12.58 -3.74 -11.78
C GLY A 308 -13.63 -3.47 -12.85
N LEU A 309 -13.20 -3.46 -14.12
CA LEU A 309 -14.11 -3.51 -15.27
C LEU A 309 -14.30 -4.97 -15.71
N PRO A 310 -15.40 -5.31 -16.44
CA PRO A 310 -15.76 -6.71 -16.73
C PRO A 310 -14.72 -7.49 -17.52
N THR A 311 -13.95 -6.85 -18.38
CA THR A 311 -12.98 -7.52 -19.24
C THR A 311 -11.58 -6.94 -19.13
N PHE A 312 -10.56 -7.75 -19.44
CA PHE A 312 -9.18 -7.27 -19.54
C PHE A 312 -9.02 -6.13 -20.55
N ALA A 313 -9.71 -6.21 -21.68
CA ALA A 313 -9.64 -5.17 -22.72
C ALA A 313 -10.15 -3.81 -22.22
N GLU A 314 -11.26 -3.80 -21.47
CA GLU A 314 -11.81 -2.60 -20.85
C GLU A 314 -10.88 -2.08 -19.76
N ASN A 315 -10.40 -2.94 -18.85
CA ASN A 315 -9.44 -2.52 -17.81
C ASN A 315 -8.19 -1.91 -18.42
N ARG A 316 -7.61 -2.54 -19.43
CA ARG A 316 -6.41 -2.02 -20.11
C ARG A 316 -6.62 -0.67 -20.76
N ARG A 317 -7.81 -0.40 -21.29
CA ARG A 317 -8.13 0.82 -22.05
C ARG A 317 -8.60 1.96 -21.13
N ASP A 318 -9.47 1.65 -20.17
CA ASP A 318 -10.31 2.64 -19.49
C ASP A 318 -10.05 2.72 -17.98
N ASN A 319 -9.31 1.76 -17.38
CA ASN A 319 -8.99 1.79 -15.97
C ASN A 319 -7.55 2.28 -15.75
N PRO A 320 -7.35 3.53 -15.29
CA PRO A 320 -6.00 4.07 -15.05
C PRO A 320 -5.22 3.31 -13.97
N MET A 321 -5.92 2.59 -13.09
CA MET A 321 -5.32 1.80 -12.01
C MET A 321 -5.01 0.35 -12.44
N ALA A 322 -5.32 -0.05 -13.68
CA ALA A 322 -5.21 -1.44 -14.11
C ALA A 322 -3.82 -2.06 -13.88
N THR A 323 -2.76 -1.34 -14.22
CA THR A 323 -1.38 -1.84 -14.03
C THR A 323 -1.10 -2.12 -12.55
N LEU A 324 -1.45 -1.18 -11.66
CA LEU A 324 -1.28 -1.34 -10.21
C LEU A 324 -2.14 -2.48 -9.69
N ALA A 325 -3.43 -2.52 -10.06
CA ALA A 325 -4.37 -3.55 -9.62
C ALA A 325 -3.93 -4.96 -10.03
N TYR A 326 -3.49 -5.16 -11.27
CA TYR A 326 -2.97 -6.47 -11.70
C TYR A 326 -1.65 -6.83 -11.02
N SER A 327 -0.80 -5.86 -10.69
CA SER A 327 0.42 -6.10 -9.91
C SER A 327 0.10 -6.57 -8.50
N PHE A 328 -0.80 -5.86 -7.79
CA PHE A 328 -1.28 -6.28 -6.48
C PHE A 328 -2.00 -7.64 -6.54
N SER A 329 -2.82 -7.87 -7.56
CA SER A 329 -3.48 -9.16 -7.75
C SER A 329 -2.49 -10.32 -7.73
N VAL A 330 -1.44 -10.28 -8.58
CA VAL A 330 -0.45 -11.36 -8.65
C VAL A 330 0.37 -11.49 -7.38
N LEU A 331 0.80 -10.36 -6.80
CA LEU A 331 1.73 -10.36 -5.67
C LEU A 331 1.02 -10.58 -4.33
N VAL A 332 -0.24 -10.21 -4.20
CA VAL A 332 -1.00 -10.26 -2.93
C VAL A 332 -2.33 -10.98 -3.10
N CYS A 333 -3.31 -10.34 -3.76
CA CYS A 333 -4.72 -10.71 -3.67
C CYS A 333 -5.02 -12.09 -4.27
N MET A 334 -4.71 -12.30 -5.55
CA MET A 334 -4.90 -13.59 -6.20
C MET A 334 -4.03 -14.68 -5.53
N SER A 335 -2.81 -14.33 -5.12
CA SER A 335 -1.94 -15.25 -4.39
C SER A 335 -2.58 -15.69 -3.07
N ALA A 336 -3.15 -14.76 -2.29
CA ALA A 336 -3.87 -15.09 -1.07
C ALA A 336 -5.13 -15.91 -1.36
N GLY A 337 -5.94 -15.51 -2.34
CA GLY A 337 -7.16 -16.19 -2.74
C GLY A 337 -6.94 -17.62 -3.28
N LEU A 338 -5.72 -17.96 -3.70
CA LEU A 338 -5.33 -19.29 -4.18
C LEU A 338 -4.44 -20.05 -3.17
N SER A 339 -4.32 -19.60 -1.92
CA SER A 339 -3.41 -20.19 -0.93
C SER A 339 -3.90 -21.53 -0.34
N THR A 340 -5.12 -21.92 -0.62
CA THR A 340 -5.67 -23.24 -0.25
C THR A 340 -6.18 -23.97 -1.49
N PRO A 341 -6.09 -25.33 -1.53
CA PRO A 341 -6.59 -26.14 -2.64
C PRO A 341 -8.09 -25.99 -2.88
#